data_57cda8b5e9e1776ec3cea3d031fd3af6
#
_entry.id   57cda8b5e9e1776ec3cea3d031fd3af6
#
_cell.length_a   1.000
_cell.length_b   1.000
_cell.length_c   1.000
_cell.angle_alpha   90.00
_cell.angle_beta   90.00
_cell.angle_gamma   90.00
#
_symmetry.space_group_name_H-M   'P 1'
#
loop_
_entity.id
_entity.type
_entity.pdbx_description
1 polymer ?
#
loop_
_entity_poly.entity_id
_entity_poly.type
_entity_poly.pdbx_seq_one_letter_code
_entity_poly.pdbx_strand_id
1 'polypeptide(L)'
;GDAINITATLRKVMPTDYGTYTLASTCSFGNTPDQRGREAAWKAQDLGDHPRTRALWEESTAGEYAIPESYDFKLRAVGWMDEQRLLVAALAHMQDQLTILGERGEAGNLNVTKVKNVVAPHTFDIEIPGDTYTFGHCLRHELYVSECGPRGRLLVVGFDKQHAHDENGSLRVV
;
A
#
# COMPACT_ATOMS: atom_id res chain seq x y z
N GLY A 1 -49.23 -6.74 18.49
CA GLY A 1 -47.85 -6.81 18.00
C GLY A 1 -47.45 -5.45 17.51
N ASP A 2 -46.28 -4.97 17.89
CA ASP A 2 -45.77 -3.67 17.49
C ASP A 2 -45.38 -3.72 15.97
N ALA A 3 -45.81 -2.73 15.22
CA ALA A 3 -45.50 -2.58 13.81
C ALA A 3 -44.55 -1.39 13.61
N ILE A 4 -43.51 -1.59 12.85
CA ILE A 4 -42.57 -0.53 12.51
C ILE A 4 -42.82 -0.14 11.03
N ASN A 5 -43.04 1.15 10.78
CA ASN A 5 -43.15 1.72 9.44
C ASN A 5 -41.92 2.60 9.20
N ILE A 6 -41.06 2.19 8.29
CA ILE A 6 -39.76 2.85 8.02
C ILE A 6 -39.66 3.20 6.54
N THR A 7 -39.31 4.44 6.27
CA THR A 7 -38.84 4.87 4.93
C THR A 7 -37.34 5.10 5.01
N ALA A 8 -36.57 4.39 4.16
CA ALA A 8 -35.13 4.50 4.15
C ALA A 8 -34.61 4.97 2.78
N THR A 9 -33.65 5.86 2.79
CA THR A 9 -32.94 6.32 1.57
C THR A 9 -31.58 5.63 1.51
N LEU A 10 -31.34 4.91 0.41
CA LEU A 10 -30.03 4.29 0.17
C LEU A 10 -29.02 5.32 -0.32
N ARG A 11 -27.83 5.29 0.24
CA ARG A 11 -26.68 6.13 -0.18
C ARG A 11 -25.45 5.25 -0.38
N LYS A 12 -24.65 5.58 -1.40
CA LYS A 12 -23.30 5.06 -1.55
C LYS A 12 -22.37 5.94 -0.71
N VAL A 13 -21.66 5.34 0.23
CA VAL A 13 -20.79 6.06 1.18
C VAL A 13 -19.40 5.43 1.13
N MET A 14 -18.37 6.24 1.25
CA MET A 14 -17.00 5.78 1.35
C MET A 14 -16.65 5.49 2.83
N PRO A 15 -15.87 4.44 3.12
CA PRO A 15 -15.38 4.16 4.48
C PRO A 15 -14.55 5.30 5.08
N THR A 16 -13.94 6.13 4.24
CA THR A 16 -13.23 7.36 4.64
C THR A 16 -14.13 8.37 5.32
N ASP A 17 -15.41 8.42 4.94
CA ASP A 17 -16.39 9.34 5.54
C ASP A 17 -16.92 8.79 6.86
N TYR A 18 -17.18 7.48 6.88
CA TYR A 18 -17.69 6.78 8.08
C TYR A 18 -17.10 5.37 8.16
N GLY A 19 -16.24 5.13 9.13
CA GLY A 19 -15.58 3.84 9.35
C GLY A 19 -16.54 2.65 9.54
N THR A 20 -17.81 2.91 9.87
CA THR A 20 -18.87 1.88 9.98
C THR A 20 -19.15 1.15 8.65
N TYR A 21 -18.83 1.78 7.55
CA TYR A 21 -19.05 1.21 6.20
C TYR A 21 -17.83 0.49 5.63
N THR A 22 -16.84 0.19 6.47
CA THR A 22 -15.69 -0.59 6.04
C THR A 22 -16.11 -2.00 5.61
N LEU A 23 -15.53 -2.48 4.52
CA LEU A 23 -15.79 -3.82 3.97
C LEU A 23 -14.83 -4.88 4.52
N ALA A 24 -13.80 -4.47 5.26
CA ALA A 24 -12.83 -5.36 5.87
C ALA A 24 -12.67 -5.03 7.35
N SER A 25 -12.85 -6.02 8.22
CA SER A 25 -12.56 -5.88 9.66
C SER A 25 -11.08 -6.10 9.96
N THR A 26 -10.41 -6.86 9.12
CA THR A 26 -8.98 -7.13 9.21
C THR A 26 -8.38 -7.11 7.81
N CYS A 27 -7.36 -6.32 7.62
CA CYS A 27 -6.48 -6.36 6.45
C CYS A 27 -5.07 -6.10 6.96
N SER A 28 -4.28 -7.15 7.11
CA SER A 28 -2.92 -7.07 7.63
C SER A 28 -2.01 -7.99 6.84
N PHE A 29 -0.73 -7.69 6.87
CA PHE A 29 0.29 -8.53 6.27
C PHE A 29 1.51 -8.63 7.17
N GLY A 30 2.30 -9.67 6.95
CA GLY A 30 3.62 -9.86 7.54
C GLY A 30 4.50 -10.60 6.55
N ASN A 31 5.80 -10.58 6.77
CA ASN A 31 6.70 -11.37 5.96
C ASN A 31 6.51 -12.86 6.23
N THR A 32 6.60 -13.67 5.19
CA THR A 32 6.56 -15.14 5.33
C THR A 32 7.80 -15.60 6.11
N PRO A 33 7.64 -16.36 7.21
CA PRO A 33 8.77 -16.81 8.00
C PRO A 33 9.68 -17.79 7.25
N ASP A 34 10.99 -17.58 7.28
CA ASP A 34 11.97 -18.57 6.86
C ASP A 34 12.13 -19.64 7.95
N GLN A 35 11.33 -20.67 7.87
CA GLN A 35 11.33 -21.77 8.85
C GLN A 35 12.68 -22.49 8.93
N ARG A 36 13.39 -22.62 7.81
CA ARG A 36 14.69 -23.31 7.78
C ARG A 36 15.78 -22.48 8.42
N GLY A 37 15.84 -21.20 8.09
CA GLY A 37 16.79 -20.26 8.71
C GLY A 37 16.56 -20.14 10.21
N ARG A 38 15.31 -20.04 10.65
CA ARG A 38 14.92 -20.02 12.06
C ARG A 38 15.36 -21.27 12.81
N GLU A 39 15.07 -22.44 12.28
CA GLU A 39 15.41 -23.71 12.92
C GLU A 39 16.94 -23.90 13.03
N ALA A 40 17.68 -23.52 12.00
CA ALA A 40 19.14 -23.54 12.03
C ALA A 40 19.71 -22.56 13.07
N ALA A 41 19.19 -21.35 13.12
CA ALA A 41 19.63 -20.35 14.08
C ALA A 41 19.27 -20.71 15.54
N TRP A 42 18.11 -21.28 15.76
CA TRP A 42 17.71 -21.79 17.08
C TRP A 42 18.70 -22.87 17.58
N LYS A 43 19.01 -23.85 16.74
CA LYS A 43 19.95 -24.91 17.07
C LYS A 43 21.36 -24.41 17.36
N ALA A 44 21.77 -23.33 16.69
CA ALA A 44 23.09 -22.74 16.89
C ALA A 44 23.25 -22.01 18.24
N GLN A 45 22.16 -21.62 18.88
CA GLN A 45 22.20 -20.87 20.15
C GLN A 45 22.36 -21.74 21.41
N ASP A 46 22.22 -23.04 21.31
CA ASP A 46 22.34 -24.01 22.42
C ASP A 46 21.55 -23.61 23.69
N LEU A 47 20.38 -22.98 23.51
CA LEU A 47 19.53 -22.49 24.60
C LEU A 47 18.68 -23.60 25.27
N GLY A 48 18.86 -24.84 24.85
CA GLY A 48 18.02 -25.95 25.26
C GLY A 48 16.62 -25.91 24.64
N ASP A 49 15.88 -27.00 24.78
CA ASP A 49 14.56 -27.14 24.15
C ASP A 49 13.42 -26.77 25.14
N HIS A 50 13.48 -25.55 25.68
CA HIS A 50 12.42 -25.05 26.56
C HIS A 50 11.36 -24.29 25.77
N PRO A 51 10.08 -24.76 25.73
CA PRO A 51 9.04 -24.22 24.85
C PRO A 51 8.81 -22.71 25.00
N ARG A 52 8.86 -22.18 26.25
CA ARG A 52 8.67 -20.77 26.52
C ARG A 52 9.84 -19.93 26.01
N THR A 53 11.08 -20.41 26.17
CA THR A 53 12.27 -19.72 25.68
C THR A 53 12.26 -19.66 24.16
N ARG A 54 11.88 -20.75 23.52
CA ARG A 54 11.72 -20.84 22.07
C ARG A 54 10.66 -19.84 21.56
N ALA A 55 9.48 -19.81 22.18
CA ALA A 55 8.40 -18.90 21.77
C ALA A 55 8.84 -17.42 21.87
N LEU A 56 9.50 -17.02 22.95
CA LEU A 56 10.01 -15.67 23.11
C LEU A 56 11.09 -15.33 22.10
N TRP A 57 11.98 -16.26 21.79
CA TRP A 57 13.02 -16.08 20.80
C TRP A 57 12.41 -15.94 19.40
N GLU A 58 11.47 -16.79 19.02
CA GLU A 58 10.76 -16.73 17.74
C GLU A 58 10.01 -15.40 17.56
N GLU A 59 9.40 -14.88 18.62
CA GLU A 59 8.72 -13.58 18.60
C GLU A 59 9.71 -12.42 18.46
N SER A 60 10.82 -12.45 19.19
CA SER A 60 11.83 -11.39 19.15
C SER A 60 12.61 -11.34 17.82
N THR A 61 12.77 -12.48 17.14
CA THR A 61 13.55 -12.59 15.89
C THR A 61 12.67 -12.72 14.65
N ALA A 62 11.35 -12.51 14.78
CA ALA A 62 10.41 -12.70 13.68
C ALA A 62 10.77 -11.95 12.39
N GLY A 63 11.33 -10.73 12.51
CA GLY A 63 11.76 -9.92 11.38
C GLY A 63 13.09 -10.33 10.76
N GLU A 64 13.97 -11.00 11.52
CA GLU A 64 15.33 -11.35 11.06
C GLU A 64 15.31 -12.57 10.12
N TYR A 65 14.40 -13.53 10.39
CA TYR A 65 14.28 -14.76 9.62
C TYR A 65 12.99 -14.77 8.81
N ALA A 66 12.91 -13.84 7.88
CA ALA A 66 11.79 -13.70 6.96
C ALA A 66 12.26 -13.83 5.51
N ILE A 67 11.41 -14.35 4.65
CA ILE A 67 11.66 -14.38 3.21
C ILE A 67 11.36 -12.98 2.67
N PRO A 68 12.36 -12.22 2.14
CA PRO A 68 12.20 -10.80 1.82
C PRO A 68 11.14 -10.52 0.76
N GLU A 69 10.90 -11.46 -0.15
CA GLU A 69 10.01 -11.31 -1.30
C GLU A 69 8.68 -12.05 -1.13
N SER A 70 8.38 -12.52 0.10
CA SER A 70 7.17 -13.29 0.37
C SER A 70 6.40 -12.71 1.56
N TYR A 71 5.08 -12.58 1.40
CA TYR A 71 4.20 -11.95 2.37
C TYR A 71 2.96 -12.81 2.63
N ASP A 72 2.60 -12.95 3.88
CA ASP A 72 1.37 -13.59 4.32
C ASP A 72 0.33 -12.52 4.63
N PHE A 73 -0.78 -12.53 3.91
CA PHE A 73 -1.89 -11.60 4.10
C PHE A 73 -3.01 -12.25 4.92
N LYS A 74 -3.58 -11.46 5.84
CA LYS A 74 -4.79 -11.81 6.57
C LYS A 74 -5.88 -10.81 6.20
N LEU A 75 -6.90 -11.28 5.50
CA LEU A 75 -8.06 -10.49 5.12
C LEU A 75 -9.32 -11.11 5.72
N ARG A 76 -10.15 -10.29 6.35
CA ARG A 76 -11.49 -10.69 6.82
C ARG A 76 -12.51 -9.68 6.33
N ALA A 77 -13.37 -10.10 5.43
CA ALA A 77 -14.45 -9.29 4.90
C ALA A 77 -15.59 -9.12 5.91
N VAL A 78 -16.32 -8.02 5.79
CA VAL A 78 -17.53 -7.71 6.55
C VAL A 78 -18.66 -7.36 5.58
N GLY A 79 -19.81 -7.95 5.81
CA GLY A 79 -20.98 -7.67 5.00
C GLY A 79 -21.27 -8.75 3.95
N TRP A 80 -21.63 -8.33 2.74
CA TRP A 80 -22.15 -9.23 1.70
C TRP A 80 -21.08 -9.79 0.73
N MET A 81 -19.86 -9.27 0.81
CA MET A 81 -18.76 -9.64 -0.08
C MET A 81 -17.81 -10.59 0.63
N ASP A 82 -17.39 -11.66 -0.02
CA ASP A 82 -16.32 -12.54 0.46
C ASP A 82 -14.93 -11.93 0.24
N GLU A 83 -13.93 -12.47 0.89
CA GLU A 83 -12.55 -11.97 0.88
C GLU A 83 -11.95 -11.97 -0.53
N GLN A 84 -12.22 -12.98 -1.33
CA GLN A 84 -11.68 -13.08 -2.69
C GLN A 84 -12.27 -12.01 -3.59
N ARG A 85 -13.59 -11.82 -3.54
CA ARG A 85 -14.26 -10.76 -4.30
C ARG A 85 -13.83 -9.38 -3.85
N LEU A 86 -13.63 -9.18 -2.55
CA LEU A 86 -13.15 -7.92 -2.01
C LEU A 86 -11.75 -7.60 -2.53
N LEU A 87 -10.85 -8.56 -2.55
CA LEU A 87 -9.49 -8.40 -3.09
C LEU A 87 -9.53 -8.09 -4.59
N VAL A 88 -10.32 -8.83 -5.38
CA VAL A 88 -10.47 -8.58 -6.82
C VAL A 88 -11.04 -7.18 -7.08
N ALA A 89 -12.04 -6.76 -6.31
CA ALA A 89 -12.63 -5.43 -6.45
C ALA A 89 -11.62 -4.31 -6.10
N ALA A 90 -10.79 -4.51 -5.08
CA ALA A 90 -9.75 -3.55 -4.71
C ALA A 90 -8.69 -3.43 -5.81
N LEU A 91 -8.25 -4.55 -6.39
CA LEU A 91 -7.29 -4.54 -7.51
C LEU A 91 -7.88 -3.90 -8.77
N ALA A 92 -9.14 -4.20 -9.09
CA ALA A 92 -9.85 -3.57 -10.21
C ALA A 92 -9.95 -2.04 -10.01
N HIS A 93 -10.26 -1.59 -8.79
CA HIS A 93 -10.30 -0.17 -8.49
C HIS A 93 -8.93 0.51 -8.68
N MET A 94 -7.84 -0.11 -8.24
CA MET A 94 -6.49 0.41 -8.48
C MET A 94 -6.17 0.47 -9.97
N GLN A 95 -6.56 -0.54 -10.74
CA GLN A 95 -6.38 -0.57 -12.19
C GLN A 95 -7.13 0.57 -12.88
N ASP A 96 -8.38 0.82 -12.48
CA ASP A 96 -9.19 1.94 -13.00
C ASP A 96 -8.52 3.29 -12.70
N GLN A 97 -8.00 3.48 -11.49
CA GLN A 97 -7.28 4.71 -11.12
C GLN A 97 -6.01 4.92 -11.98
N LEU A 98 -5.25 3.85 -12.22
CA LEU A 98 -4.07 3.90 -13.10
C LEU A 98 -4.46 4.25 -14.56
N THR A 99 -5.54 3.67 -15.05
CA THR A 99 -6.05 3.94 -16.40
C THR A 99 -6.44 5.41 -16.54
N ILE A 100 -7.22 5.94 -15.58
CA ILE A 100 -7.62 7.36 -15.57
C ILE A 100 -6.40 8.29 -15.51
N LEU A 101 -5.40 7.95 -14.71
CA LEU A 101 -4.19 8.74 -14.63
C LEU A 101 -3.40 8.71 -15.94
N GLY A 102 -3.29 7.55 -16.58
CA GLY A 102 -2.69 7.38 -17.90
C GLY A 102 -3.38 8.22 -18.97
N GLU A 103 -4.70 8.15 -19.06
CA GLU A 103 -5.50 8.96 -19.99
C GLU A 103 -5.31 10.47 -19.78
N ARG A 104 -5.22 10.93 -18.52
CA ARG A 104 -4.92 12.33 -18.20
C ARG A 104 -3.51 12.71 -18.63
N GLY A 105 -2.54 11.79 -18.48
CA GLY A 105 -1.17 11.99 -18.93
C GLY A 105 -1.08 12.15 -20.44
N GLU A 106 -1.71 11.26 -21.20
CA GLU A 106 -1.75 11.30 -22.67
C GLU A 106 -2.46 12.57 -23.19
N ALA A 107 -3.51 13.00 -22.52
CA ALA A 107 -4.23 14.23 -22.85
C ALA A 107 -3.50 15.52 -22.43
N GLY A 108 -2.36 15.42 -21.75
CA GLY A 108 -1.61 16.59 -21.22
C GLY A 108 -2.31 17.31 -20.06
N ASN A 109 -3.24 16.64 -19.39
CA ASN A 109 -4.08 17.20 -18.33
C ASN A 109 -3.52 16.93 -16.90
N LEU A 110 -2.25 16.55 -16.80
CA LEU A 110 -1.58 16.46 -15.51
C LEU A 110 -1.04 17.84 -15.10
N ASN A 111 -1.19 18.16 -13.82
CA ASN A 111 -0.59 19.35 -13.27
C ASN A 111 0.90 19.09 -13.00
N VAL A 112 1.77 19.62 -13.87
CA VAL A 112 3.22 19.45 -13.78
C VAL A 112 3.84 20.80 -13.46
N THR A 113 4.52 20.92 -12.33
CA THR A 113 5.15 22.14 -11.86
C THR A 113 6.67 21.98 -11.81
N LYS A 114 7.40 22.90 -12.46
CA LYS A 114 8.85 22.92 -12.36
C LYS A 114 9.26 23.47 -10.99
N VAL A 115 10.03 22.72 -10.24
CA VAL A 115 10.50 23.13 -8.92
C VAL A 115 11.66 24.10 -9.06
N LYS A 116 11.58 25.23 -8.33
CA LYS A 116 12.62 26.27 -8.30
C LYS A 116 13.48 26.12 -7.04
N ASN A 117 14.71 26.64 -7.11
CA ASN A 117 15.64 26.67 -5.96
C ASN A 117 16.00 25.29 -5.39
N VAL A 118 16.12 24.29 -6.24
CA VAL A 118 16.60 22.94 -5.87
C VAL A 118 18.00 22.69 -6.42
N VAL A 119 18.75 21.81 -5.76
CA VAL A 119 20.13 21.47 -6.13
C VAL A 119 20.19 20.77 -7.49
N ALA A 120 19.19 19.93 -7.79
CA ALA A 120 19.12 19.20 -9.06
C ALA A 120 18.36 20.03 -10.11
N PRO A 121 18.99 20.37 -11.25
CA PRO A 121 18.30 20.97 -12.38
C PRO A 121 17.27 19.97 -12.96
N HIS A 122 16.23 20.49 -13.60
CA HIS A 122 15.19 19.69 -14.24
C HIS A 122 14.33 18.86 -13.26
N THR A 123 14.07 19.40 -12.09
CA THR A 123 13.15 18.81 -11.09
C THR A 123 11.72 19.27 -11.38
N PHE A 124 10.81 18.30 -11.46
CA PHE A 124 9.38 18.52 -11.68
C PHE A 124 8.56 17.78 -10.63
N ASP A 125 7.49 18.44 -10.19
CA ASP A 125 6.45 17.84 -9.36
C ASP A 125 5.21 17.59 -10.20
N ILE A 126 4.72 16.37 -10.17
CA ILE A 126 3.51 15.91 -10.85
C ILE A 126 2.46 15.67 -9.78
N GLU A 127 1.39 16.45 -9.81
CA GLU A 127 0.29 16.28 -8.86
C GLU A 127 -0.57 15.08 -9.23
N ILE A 128 -0.80 14.20 -8.24
CA ILE A 128 -1.65 13.02 -8.37
C ILE A 128 -2.93 13.28 -7.56
N PRO A 129 -4.06 13.56 -8.22
CA PRO A 129 -5.31 13.89 -7.56
C PRO A 129 -5.93 12.71 -6.82
N GLY A 130 -6.46 12.95 -5.62
CA GLY A 130 -7.17 11.96 -4.83
C GLY A 130 -6.30 10.79 -4.40
N ASP A 131 -4.98 10.99 -4.36
CA ASP A 131 -4.05 9.90 -4.12
C ASP A 131 -3.94 9.54 -2.64
N THR A 132 -3.80 8.24 -2.42
CA THR A 132 -3.35 7.66 -1.16
C THR A 132 -1.86 7.33 -1.27
N TYR A 133 -1.18 7.25 -0.13
CA TYR A 133 0.23 6.81 -0.08
C TYR A 133 0.47 5.47 -0.79
N THR A 134 -0.51 4.57 -0.76
CA THR A 134 -0.43 3.26 -1.42
C THR A 134 -0.23 3.40 -2.91
N PHE A 135 -1.08 4.18 -3.57
CA PHE A 135 -1.04 4.38 -5.02
C PHE A 135 0.22 5.14 -5.45
N GLY A 136 0.53 6.24 -4.78
CA GLY A 136 1.72 7.04 -5.06
C GLY A 136 3.03 6.29 -4.86
N HIS A 137 3.11 5.43 -3.83
CA HIS A 137 4.30 4.59 -3.65
C HIS A 137 4.40 3.47 -4.68
N CYS A 138 3.29 2.91 -5.16
CA CYS A 138 3.32 1.95 -6.27
C CYS A 138 3.87 2.61 -7.55
N LEU A 139 3.35 3.80 -7.91
CA LEU A 139 3.84 4.57 -9.05
C LEU A 139 5.33 4.90 -8.94
N ARG A 140 5.74 5.39 -7.76
CA ARG A 140 7.15 5.68 -7.48
C ARG A 140 8.03 4.45 -7.68
N HIS A 141 7.59 3.29 -7.17
CA HIS A 141 8.35 2.05 -7.30
C HIS A 141 8.51 1.63 -8.75
N GLU A 142 7.43 1.59 -9.51
CA GLU A 142 7.44 1.21 -10.92
C GLU A 142 8.29 2.15 -11.78
N LEU A 143 8.17 3.46 -11.56
CA LEU A 143 9.01 4.43 -12.25
C LEU A 143 10.48 4.31 -11.85
N TYR A 144 10.78 4.03 -10.59
CA TYR A 144 12.15 3.79 -10.15
C TYR A 144 12.76 2.58 -10.86
N VAL A 145 12.03 1.46 -10.91
CA VAL A 145 12.51 0.22 -11.54
C VAL A 145 12.66 0.36 -13.06
N SER A 146 11.70 1.04 -13.69
CA SER A 146 11.68 1.15 -15.17
C SER A 146 12.53 2.30 -15.70
N GLU A 147 12.59 3.42 -15.02
CA GLU A 147 13.13 4.68 -15.54
C GLU A 147 14.36 5.21 -14.79
N CYS A 148 14.67 4.69 -13.58
CA CYS A 148 15.88 5.03 -12.86
C CYS A 148 16.92 3.94 -13.03
N GLY A 149 18.10 4.30 -13.55
CA GLY A 149 19.19 3.35 -13.75
C GLY A 149 20.06 3.74 -14.94
N PRO A 150 21.05 2.91 -15.33
CA PRO A 150 22.03 3.28 -16.37
C PRO A 150 21.45 3.57 -17.75
N ARG A 151 20.23 3.09 -18.02
CA ARG A 151 19.50 3.32 -19.28
C ARG A 151 18.20 4.07 -19.08
N GLY A 152 17.90 4.46 -17.85
CA GLY A 152 16.69 5.19 -17.51
C GLY A 152 16.78 6.68 -17.88
N ARG A 153 15.65 7.30 -17.97
CA ARG A 153 15.51 8.74 -18.29
C ARG A 153 15.47 9.63 -17.05
N LEU A 154 15.30 9.02 -15.86
CA LEU A 154 15.18 9.71 -14.59
C LEU A 154 16.37 9.40 -13.70
N LEU A 155 16.82 10.41 -12.96
CA LEU A 155 17.86 10.27 -11.94
C LEU A 155 17.26 9.88 -10.60
N VAL A 156 16.11 10.48 -10.27
CA VAL A 156 15.43 10.28 -8.98
C VAL A 156 13.92 10.31 -9.20
N VAL A 157 13.22 9.44 -8.48
CA VAL A 157 11.77 9.48 -8.34
C VAL A 157 11.42 9.44 -6.85
N GLY A 158 10.67 10.42 -6.38
CA GLY A 158 10.16 10.52 -5.03
C GLY A 158 8.65 10.71 -5.02
N PHE A 159 7.97 10.22 -3.99
CA PHE A 159 6.57 10.51 -3.75
C PHE A 159 6.41 11.09 -2.35
N ASP A 160 5.64 12.15 -2.24
CA ASP A 160 5.39 12.82 -0.97
C ASP A 160 4.01 13.48 -0.94
N LYS A 161 3.49 13.67 0.26
CA LYS A 161 2.34 14.54 0.57
C LYS A 161 2.81 15.56 1.59
N GLN A 162 2.65 16.84 1.29
CA GLN A 162 3.10 17.92 2.19
C GLN A 162 2.40 17.82 3.55
N HIS A 163 1.14 17.38 3.54
CA HIS A 163 0.37 17.14 4.75
C HIS A 163 -0.40 15.81 4.63
N ALA A 164 -0.52 15.08 5.72
CA ALA A 164 -1.26 13.80 5.73
C ALA A 164 -2.75 13.97 5.34
N HIS A 165 -3.30 15.18 5.52
CA HIS A 165 -4.69 15.52 5.18
C HIS A 165 -4.85 16.12 3.78
N ASP A 166 -3.77 16.31 3.02
CA ASP A 166 -3.88 16.78 1.65
C ASP A 166 -4.62 15.76 0.79
N GLU A 167 -5.51 16.25 -0.06
CA GLU A 167 -6.27 15.38 -0.97
C GLU A 167 -5.39 14.82 -2.09
N ASN A 168 -4.33 15.54 -2.45
CA ASN A 168 -3.45 15.21 -3.55
C ASN A 168 -2.05 14.81 -3.06
N GLY A 169 -1.44 13.86 -3.76
CA GLY A 169 -0.04 13.52 -3.61
C GLY A 169 0.82 14.24 -4.66
N SER A 170 2.13 14.28 -4.45
CA SER A 170 3.11 14.84 -5.38
C SER A 170 4.17 13.80 -5.72
N LEU A 171 4.31 13.51 -7.00
CA LEU A 171 5.38 12.66 -7.53
C LEU A 171 6.48 13.57 -8.08
N ARG A 172 7.64 13.56 -7.42
CA ARG A 172 8.81 14.33 -7.83
C ARG A 172 9.71 13.51 -8.73
N VAL A 173 10.07 14.05 -9.87
CA VAL A 173 11.00 13.45 -10.83
C VAL A 173 12.14 14.40 -11.16
N VAL A 174 13.34 13.83 -11.34
CA VAL A 174 14.56 14.55 -11.69
C VAL A 174 15.21 13.92 -12.90
#